data_281f83819d50289254fd374d2b035359
#
_entry.id   281f83819d50289254fd374d2b035359
#
_cell.length_a   1.000
_cell.length_b   1.000
_cell.length_c   1.000
_cell.angle_alpha   90.00
_cell.angle_beta   90.00
_cell.angle_gamma   90.00
#
_symmetry.space_group_name_H-M   'P 1'
#
loop_
_entity.id
_entity.type
_entity.pdbx_description
1 polymer ?
#
loop_
_entity_poly.entity_id
_entity_poly.type
_entity_poly.pdbx_seq_one_letter_code
_entity_poly.pdbx_strand_id
1 'polypeptide(L)'
;MITPPAITPVFVADLSVEGERMPVYVHVIDHPDARVLVDTGMTELHPAVADLDPRLRPLSEQDFDLAGIDIVVNTHLHADHCGGNHLFAGKPIHVQARNRASVALGSPGKCALRCASVRAIRRPRRER
;
A
#
# COMPACT_ATOMS: atom_id res chain seq x y z
N MET A 1 -25.27 -7.71 -18.28
CA MET A 1 -25.02 -6.47 -17.52
C MET A 1 -23.61 -6.50 -16.96
N ILE A 2 -22.87 -5.41 -17.13
CA ILE A 2 -21.55 -5.26 -16.53
C ILE A 2 -21.76 -4.83 -15.09
N THR A 3 -21.26 -5.64 -14.14
CA THR A 3 -21.26 -5.24 -12.73
C THR A 3 -20.17 -4.21 -12.50
N PRO A 4 -20.49 -3.02 -11.98
CA PRO A 4 -19.48 -2.02 -11.68
C PRO A 4 -18.53 -2.52 -10.58
N PRO A 5 -17.26 -2.09 -10.58
CA PRO A 5 -16.34 -2.43 -9.50
C PRO A 5 -16.82 -1.80 -8.18
N ALA A 6 -16.68 -2.54 -7.11
CA ALA A 6 -16.96 -2.04 -5.76
C ALA A 6 -15.63 -1.68 -5.06
N ILE A 7 -15.62 -0.58 -4.33
CA ILE A 7 -14.45 -0.11 -3.57
C ILE A 7 -14.80 -0.16 -2.08
N THR A 8 -14.00 -0.88 -1.31
CA THR A 8 -14.18 -1.02 0.13
C THR A 8 -12.95 -0.50 0.87
N PRO A 9 -13.07 0.53 1.72
CA PRO A 9 -11.98 0.97 2.57
C PRO A 9 -11.79 0.00 3.74
N VAL A 10 -10.53 -0.24 4.10
CA VAL A 10 -10.15 -1.05 5.27
C VAL A 10 -9.21 -0.23 6.14
N PHE A 11 -9.56 -0.04 7.40
CA PHE A 11 -8.75 0.68 8.38
C PHE A 11 -7.53 -0.14 8.78
N VAL A 12 -6.33 0.42 8.69
CA VAL A 12 -5.07 -0.29 8.96
C VAL A 12 -4.16 0.39 9.98
N ALA A 13 -4.36 1.65 10.24
CA ALA A 13 -3.60 2.39 11.25
C ALA A 13 -4.24 3.75 11.53
N ASP A 14 -3.83 4.39 12.61
CA ASP A 14 -3.99 5.83 12.79
C ASP A 14 -2.69 6.45 13.31
N LEU A 15 -2.49 7.70 12.94
CA LEU A 15 -1.31 8.49 13.28
C LEU A 15 -1.74 9.77 13.98
N SER A 16 -0.95 10.24 14.95
CA SER A 16 -1.17 11.54 15.57
C SER A 16 -0.47 12.63 14.76
N VAL A 17 -1.24 13.51 14.18
CA VAL A 17 -0.74 14.65 13.38
C VAL A 17 -1.35 15.93 13.95
N GLU A 18 -0.50 16.84 14.39
CA GLU A 18 -0.93 18.14 14.94
C GLU A 18 -2.00 18.01 16.04
N GLY A 19 -1.86 17.01 16.91
CA GLY A 19 -2.80 16.74 18.02
C GLY A 19 -4.08 15.99 17.63
N GLU A 20 -4.26 15.63 16.37
CA GLU A 20 -5.40 14.87 15.87
C GLU A 20 -5.00 13.47 15.42
N ARG A 21 -5.93 12.51 15.56
CA ARG A 21 -5.74 11.16 15.02
C ARG A 21 -6.17 11.11 13.57
N MET A 22 -5.20 10.80 12.70
CA MET A 22 -5.42 10.68 11.24
C MET A 22 -5.50 9.20 10.86
N PRO A 23 -6.63 8.74 10.35
CA PRO A 23 -6.77 7.35 9.92
C PRO A 23 -5.98 7.06 8.64
N VAL A 24 -5.44 5.85 8.56
CA VAL A 24 -4.84 5.30 7.35
C VAL A 24 -5.72 4.16 6.86
N TYR A 25 -6.14 4.23 5.62
CA TYR A 25 -6.94 3.21 4.95
C TYR A 25 -6.17 2.61 3.79
N VAL A 26 -6.42 1.33 3.57
CA VAL A 26 -6.20 0.67 2.29
C VAL A 26 -7.55 0.47 1.61
N HIS A 27 -7.56 0.21 0.31
CA HIS A 27 -8.80 0.07 -0.44
C HIS A 27 -8.78 -1.23 -1.23
N VAL A 28 -9.84 -2.01 -1.11
CA VAL A 28 -10.07 -3.18 -1.94
C VAL A 28 -10.97 -2.79 -3.10
N ILE A 29 -10.53 -3.07 -4.32
CA ILE A 29 -11.32 -2.91 -5.53
C ILE A 29 -11.75 -4.30 -6.00
N ASP A 30 -13.03 -4.61 -5.87
CA ASP A 30 -13.62 -5.82 -6.41
C ASP A 30 -14.05 -5.57 -7.85
N HIS A 31 -13.25 -6.06 -8.78
CA HIS A 31 -13.51 -6.00 -10.22
C HIS A 31 -13.84 -7.43 -10.72
N PRO A 32 -14.70 -7.58 -11.75
CA PRO A 32 -15.01 -8.91 -12.29
C PRO A 32 -13.80 -9.74 -12.72
N ASP A 33 -12.72 -9.09 -13.15
CA ASP A 33 -11.52 -9.77 -13.64
C ASP A 33 -10.43 -9.96 -12.58
N ALA A 34 -10.44 -9.18 -11.51
CA ALA A 34 -9.41 -9.24 -10.47
C ALA A 34 -9.83 -8.50 -9.19
N ARG A 35 -9.31 -8.95 -8.07
CA ARG A 35 -9.41 -8.26 -6.79
C ARG A 35 -8.12 -7.52 -6.51
N VAL A 36 -8.19 -6.19 -6.48
CA VAL A 36 -7.03 -5.30 -6.37
C VAL A 36 -7.00 -4.68 -4.97
N LEU A 37 -5.85 -4.74 -4.32
CA LEU A 37 -5.60 -4.01 -3.08
C LEU A 37 -4.75 -2.78 -3.37
N VAL A 38 -5.25 -1.62 -2.98
CA VAL A 38 -4.53 -0.35 -3.06
C VAL A 38 -3.95 -0.03 -1.70
N ASP A 39 -2.65 -0.04 -1.60
CA ASP A 39 -1.84 0.01 -0.38
C ASP A 39 -2.01 -1.19 0.55
N THR A 40 -1.07 -1.41 1.44
CA THR A 40 -0.98 -2.60 2.30
C THR A 40 -0.89 -2.29 3.78
N GLY A 41 -0.83 -0.99 4.14
CA GLY A 41 -0.73 -0.57 5.53
C GLY A 41 0.67 -0.77 6.12
N MET A 42 0.70 -1.03 7.39
CA MET A 42 1.94 -1.20 8.15
C MET A 42 1.79 -2.37 9.12
N THR A 43 2.80 -3.24 9.20
CA THR A 43 2.76 -4.42 10.07
C THR A 43 3.58 -4.26 11.34
N GLU A 44 4.52 -3.34 11.34
CA GLU A 44 5.40 -3.04 12.47
C GLU A 44 5.73 -1.55 12.51
N LEU A 45 6.15 -1.07 13.67
CA LEU A 45 6.53 0.33 13.85
C LEU A 45 7.80 0.63 13.05
N HIS A 46 7.69 1.55 12.09
CA HIS A 46 8.84 2.06 11.36
C HIS A 46 9.40 3.30 12.08
N PRO A 47 10.74 3.39 12.27
CA PRO A 47 11.35 4.52 12.98
C PRO A 47 11.01 5.90 12.43
N ALA A 48 10.81 6.01 11.11
CA ALA A 48 10.49 7.27 10.45
C ALA A 48 9.12 7.85 10.84
N VAL A 49 8.21 7.04 11.37
CA VAL A 49 6.86 7.46 11.80
C VAL A 49 6.64 7.32 13.30
N ALA A 50 7.68 6.98 14.07
CA ALA A 50 7.58 6.79 15.52
C ALA A 50 7.06 8.02 16.25
N ASP A 51 7.43 9.22 15.82
CA ASP A 51 6.99 10.49 16.40
C ASP A 51 5.50 10.77 16.16
N LEU A 52 4.87 10.06 15.27
CA LEU A 52 3.44 10.18 14.96
C LEU A 52 2.57 9.25 15.82
N ASP A 53 3.16 8.59 16.82
CA ASP A 53 2.47 7.67 17.73
C ASP A 53 1.51 6.71 16.99
N PRO A 54 2.00 5.89 16.05
CA PRO A 54 1.14 5.06 15.22
C PRO A 54 0.47 3.96 16.04
N ARG A 55 -0.82 3.76 15.80
CA ARG A 55 -1.59 2.62 16.27
C ARG A 55 -1.87 1.72 15.08
N LEU A 56 -1.28 0.52 15.11
CA LEU A 56 -1.31 -0.39 13.98
C LEU A 56 -2.48 -1.35 14.07
N ARG A 57 -3.08 -1.62 12.91
CA ARG A 57 -4.05 -2.69 12.71
C ARG A 57 -3.71 -3.44 11.43
N PRO A 58 -2.63 -4.25 11.43
CA PRO A 58 -2.16 -4.96 10.24
C PRO A 58 -3.26 -5.81 9.60
N LEU A 59 -3.26 -5.92 8.29
CA LEU A 59 -4.21 -6.78 7.56
C LEU A 59 -4.13 -8.24 8.00
N SER A 60 -2.95 -8.71 8.42
CA SER A 60 -2.76 -10.06 8.95
C SER A 60 -3.39 -10.30 10.33
N GLU A 61 -3.75 -9.24 11.04
CA GLU A 61 -4.36 -9.30 12.38
C GLU A 61 -5.85 -8.97 12.38
N GLN A 62 -6.43 -8.78 11.20
CA GLN A 62 -7.88 -8.58 11.03
C GLN A 62 -8.46 -9.72 10.19
N ASP A 63 -9.79 -9.77 10.18
CA ASP A 63 -10.53 -10.68 9.28
C ASP A 63 -10.45 -10.17 7.83
N PHE A 64 -9.33 -10.46 7.18
CA PHE A 64 -9.03 -10.04 5.84
C PHE A 64 -8.46 -11.20 5.02
N ASP A 65 -9.05 -11.47 3.86
CA ASP A 65 -8.59 -12.52 2.96
C ASP A 65 -7.37 -12.09 2.14
N LEU A 66 -6.18 -12.30 2.70
CA LEU A 66 -4.92 -11.99 2.01
C LEU A 66 -4.76 -12.80 0.71
N ALA A 67 -5.15 -14.07 0.75
CA ALA A 67 -5.00 -14.97 -0.40
C ALA A 67 -5.92 -14.59 -1.58
N GLY A 68 -7.04 -13.96 -1.31
CA GLY A 68 -8.01 -13.53 -2.31
C GLY A 68 -7.59 -12.27 -3.11
N ILE A 69 -6.51 -11.61 -2.73
CA ILE A 69 -5.99 -10.47 -3.47
C ILE A 69 -5.16 -10.97 -4.66
N ASP A 70 -5.47 -10.47 -5.85
CA ASP A 70 -4.78 -10.84 -7.09
C ASP A 70 -3.62 -9.89 -7.42
N ILE A 71 -3.81 -8.61 -7.18
CA ILE A 71 -2.88 -7.54 -7.55
C ILE A 71 -2.82 -6.52 -6.42
N VAL A 72 -1.61 -6.03 -6.13
CA VAL A 72 -1.38 -4.90 -5.20
C VAL A 72 -0.91 -3.68 -5.98
N VAL A 73 -1.45 -2.52 -5.63
CA VAL A 73 -1.01 -1.22 -6.13
C VAL A 73 -0.60 -0.37 -4.95
N ASN A 74 0.63 0.13 -4.94
CA ASN A 74 1.05 1.12 -3.95
C ASN A 74 0.89 2.52 -4.53
N THR A 75 0.19 3.39 -3.81
CA THR A 75 0.05 4.81 -4.17
C THR A 75 1.39 5.51 -4.08
N HIS A 76 2.15 5.18 -3.04
CA HIS A 76 3.51 5.63 -2.79
C HIS A 76 4.20 4.69 -1.80
N LEU A 77 5.49 4.88 -1.56
CA LEU A 77 6.30 3.95 -0.78
C LEU A 77 6.65 4.49 0.63
N HIS A 78 5.75 5.24 1.26
CA HIS A 78 5.84 5.51 2.69
C HIS A 78 5.47 4.28 3.52
N ALA A 79 6.08 4.13 4.69
CA ALA A 79 5.96 2.93 5.52
C ALA A 79 4.52 2.61 5.94
N ASP A 80 3.68 3.61 6.17
CA ASP A 80 2.28 3.46 6.54
C ASP A 80 1.37 3.01 5.39
N HIS A 81 1.88 3.03 4.16
CA HIS A 81 1.16 2.62 2.96
C HIS A 81 1.69 1.36 2.28
N CYS A 82 2.98 1.07 2.39
CA CYS A 82 3.59 -0.11 1.75
C CYS A 82 4.22 -1.11 2.73
N GLY A 83 4.16 -0.85 4.02
CA GLY A 83 4.79 -1.70 5.04
C GLY A 83 4.25 -3.12 5.10
N GLY A 84 3.06 -3.38 4.59
CA GLY A 84 2.44 -4.69 4.50
C GLY A 84 2.71 -5.45 3.19
N ASN A 85 3.55 -4.93 2.30
CA ASN A 85 3.80 -5.56 0.98
C ASN A 85 4.29 -7.02 1.10
N HIS A 86 5.06 -7.34 2.12
CA HIS A 86 5.58 -8.69 2.35
C HIS A 86 4.48 -9.73 2.61
N LEU A 87 3.28 -9.32 3.02
CA LEU A 87 2.13 -10.21 3.17
C LEU A 87 1.62 -10.74 1.82
N PHE A 88 2.01 -10.10 0.73
CA PHE A 88 1.59 -10.41 -0.64
C PHE A 88 2.75 -10.89 -1.51
N ALA A 89 3.72 -11.56 -0.91
CA ALA A 89 4.84 -12.16 -1.63
C ALA A 89 4.32 -13.14 -2.70
N GLY A 90 4.91 -13.07 -3.89
CA GLY A 90 4.48 -13.89 -5.04
C GLY A 90 3.34 -13.28 -5.85
N LYS A 91 2.73 -12.18 -5.41
CA LYS A 91 1.71 -11.43 -6.17
C LYS A 91 2.33 -10.20 -6.82
N PRO A 92 1.83 -9.76 -7.99
CA PRO A 92 2.33 -8.53 -8.61
C PRO A 92 2.00 -7.33 -7.73
N ILE A 93 3.02 -6.52 -7.46
CA ILE A 93 2.90 -5.27 -6.73
C ILE A 93 3.36 -4.15 -7.67
N HIS A 94 2.47 -3.23 -7.97
CA HIS A 94 2.73 -2.11 -8.87
C HIS A 94 2.89 -0.82 -8.09
N VAL A 95 3.86 -0.03 -8.49
CA VAL A 95 4.10 1.30 -7.95
C VAL A 95 4.51 2.24 -9.08
N GLN A 96 4.23 3.52 -8.91
CA GLN A 96 4.70 4.51 -9.85
C GLN A 96 6.24 4.54 -9.89
N ALA A 97 6.84 4.56 -11.10
CA ALA A 97 8.29 4.53 -11.29
C ALA A 97 9.05 5.59 -10.48
N ARG A 98 8.45 6.77 -10.33
CA ARG A 98 8.99 7.88 -9.53
C ARG A 98 9.18 7.53 -8.06
N ASN A 99 8.26 6.81 -7.45
CA ASN A 99 8.37 6.37 -6.06
C ASN A 99 9.47 5.33 -5.88
N ARG A 100 9.62 4.41 -6.82
CA ARG A 100 10.68 3.42 -6.82
C ARG A 100 12.07 4.07 -6.90
N ALA A 101 12.23 5.07 -7.74
CA ALA A 101 13.46 5.84 -7.84
C ALA A 101 13.80 6.58 -6.54
N SER A 102 12.80 7.17 -5.86
CA SER A 102 12.98 7.82 -4.56
C SER A 102 13.49 6.87 -3.48
N VAL A 103 13.00 5.64 -3.44
CA VAL A 103 13.48 4.61 -2.50
C VAL A 103 14.94 4.24 -2.80
N ALA A 104 15.28 4.05 -4.07
CA ALA A 104 16.65 3.75 -4.50
C ALA A 104 17.64 4.86 -4.13
N LEU A 105 17.19 6.12 -4.03
CA LEU A 105 17.98 7.26 -3.58
C LEU A 105 17.98 7.44 -2.05
N GLY A 106 17.33 6.53 -1.30
CA GLY A 106 17.32 6.55 0.14
C GLY A 106 16.46 7.65 0.77
N SER A 107 15.37 8.04 0.12
CA SER A 107 14.43 9.04 0.66
C SER A 107 13.91 8.64 2.03
N PRO A 108 13.89 9.55 3.05
CA PRO A 108 13.40 9.25 4.38
C PRO A 108 11.93 8.79 4.38
N GLY A 109 11.60 7.86 5.26
CA GLY A 109 10.23 7.35 5.42
C GLY A 109 9.76 6.40 4.34
N LYS A 110 10.58 6.11 3.33
CA LYS A 110 10.28 5.14 2.28
C LYS A 110 10.63 3.73 2.72
N CYS A 111 9.78 2.77 2.38
CA CYS A 111 10.07 1.36 2.58
C CYS A 111 11.20 0.90 1.67
N ALA A 112 12.09 0.06 2.18
CA ALA A 112 12.94 -0.76 1.33
C ALA A 112 12.05 -1.71 0.52
N LEU A 113 12.34 -1.86 -0.77
CA LEU A 113 11.63 -2.79 -1.64
C LEU A 113 12.10 -4.22 -1.31
N ARG A 114 11.48 -4.85 -0.32
CA ARG A 114 11.79 -6.23 0.08
C ARG A 114 11.11 -7.28 -0.80
N CYS A 115 10.15 -6.85 -1.62
CA CYS A 115 9.39 -7.74 -2.48
C CYS A 115 9.93 -7.66 -3.91
N ALA A 116 10.49 -8.78 -4.40
CA ALA A 116 11.03 -8.88 -5.76
C ALA A 116 9.98 -8.69 -6.87
N SER A 117 8.69 -8.78 -6.54
CA SER A 117 7.58 -8.62 -7.47
C SER A 117 7.08 -7.19 -7.65
N VAL A 118 7.70 -6.21 -6.98
CA VAL A 118 7.33 -4.79 -7.15
C VAL A 118 7.70 -4.31 -8.55
N ARG A 119 6.72 -3.84 -9.29
CA ARG A 119 6.84 -3.37 -10.67
C ARG A 119 6.54 -1.89 -10.76
N ALA A 120 7.38 -1.16 -11.49
CA ALA A 120 7.16 0.26 -11.74
C ALA A 120 6.13 0.49 -12.84
N ILE A 121 5.11 1.31 -12.54
CA ILE A 121 4.16 1.80 -13.52
C ILE A 121 4.72 3.09 -14.11
N ARG A 122 4.89 3.12 -15.42
CA ARG A 122 5.35 4.31 -16.15
C ARG A 122 4.15 4.98 -16.83
N ARG A 123 4.14 6.30 -16.82
CA ARG A 123 3.17 7.05 -17.62
C ARG A 123 3.43 6.78 -19.11
N PRO A 124 2.39 6.60 -19.92
CA PRO A 124 2.55 6.56 -21.36
C PRO A 124 3.20 7.86 -21.84
N ARG A 125 4.10 7.75 -22.80
CA ARG A 125 4.67 8.95 -23.46
C ARG A 125 3.51 9.67 -24.14
N ARG A 126 3.36 10.96 -23.85
CA ARG A 126 2.48 11.79 -24.65
C ARG A 126 3.14 11.91 -26.04
N GLU A 127 2.49 11.40 -27.05
CA GLU A 127 2.86 11.69 -28.42
C GLU A 127 2.68 13.21 -28.62
N ARG A 128 3.73 13.85 -29.14
CA ARG A 128 3.68 15.28 -29.47
C ARG A 128 3.06 15.46 -30.85
#